data_39bab19610987223005676827e683d23
#
_entry.id   39bab19610987223005676827e683d23
#
_cell.length_a   1.000
_cell.length_b   1.000
_cell.length_c   1.000
_cell.angle_alpha   90.00
_cell.angle_beta   90.00
_cell.angle_gamma   90.00
#
_symmetry.space_group_name_H-M   'P 1'
#
loop_
_entity.id
_entity.type
_entity.pdbx_description
1 polymer ?
#
loop_
_entity_poly.entity_id
_entity_poly.type
_entity_poly.pdbx_seq_one_letter_code
_entity_poly.pdbx_strand_id
1 'polypeptide(L)'
;MKRITKPRILVPLLVLLLMVSCEKYPDTKLPNIVLIIGDDHGYPYFGFMGADYVKTPNMDALASSGVLFKNGYVPDNHCRPSLATLVTGMLPVDYNNDVNQLILKEGIVDANLKREFSHNAMRHFSTLPKILKKKGYKSYQGGKWWEFHYENGGFDEGM
;
A
#
# COMPACT_ATOMS: atom_id res chain seq x y z
N MET A 1 34.00 11.34 65.40
CA MET A 1 32.85 10.47 65.06
C MET A 1 32.16 11.07 63.83
N LYS A 2 32.34 10.46 62.65
CA LYS A 2 31.65 10.87 61.41
C LYS A 2 30.36 10.04 61.28
N ARG A 3 29.21 10.69 61.29
CA ARG A 3 27.92 10.02 61.02
C ARG A 3 27.80 9.80 59.51
N ILE A 4 27.79 8.54 59.12
CA ILE A 4 27.50 8.11 57.75
C ILE A 4 25.96 8.18 57.59
N THR A 5 25.48 9.18 56.90
CA THR A 5 24.07 9.28 56.51
C THR A 5 23.76 8.20 55.46
N LYS A 6 22.84 7.28 55.81
CA LYS A 6 22.47 6.13 54.97
C LYS A 6 21.76 6.58 53.69
N PRO A 7 22.10 5.99 52.51
CA PRO A 7 21.51 6.40 51.22
C PRO A 7 20.13 5.76 50.99
N ARG A 8 19.22 5.83 51.99
CA ARG A 8 17.91 5.18 51.88
C ARG A 8 16.84 5.98 51.15
N ILE A 9 17.11 7.26 50.87
CA ILE A 9 16.12 8.15 50.23
C ILE A 9 16.46 8.39 48.73
N LEU A 10 17.70 8.19 48.32
CA LEU A 10 18.13 8.43 46.94
C LEU A 10 17.57 7.38 45.96
N VAL A 11 17.44 6.13 46.37
CA VAL A 11 16.97 5.02 45.51
C VAL A 11 15.50 5.17 45.13
N PRO A 12 14.56 5.45 46.08
CA PRO A 12 13.16 5.65 45.70
C PRO A 12 12.93 6.92 44.86
N LEU A 13 13.72 7.97 45.06
CA LEU A 13 13.66 9.20 44.25
C LEU A 13 14.13 8.97 42.83
N LEU A 14 15.16 8.15 42.62
CA LEU A 14 15.66 7.76 41.30
C LEU A 14 14.68 6.87 40.54
N VAL A 15 14.00 5.97 41.26
CA VAL A 15 12.94 5.10 40.67
C VAL A 15 11.70 5.94 40.31
N LEU A 16 11.35 6.93 41.08
CA LEU A 16 10.24 7.84 40.78
C LEU A 16 10.52 8.72 39.54
N LEU A 17 11.76 9.16 39.35
CA LEU A 17 12.20 9.92 38.19
C LEU A 17 12.17 9.06 36.88
N LEU A 18 12.41 7.76 36.96
CA LEU A 18 12.34 6.85 35.81
C LEU A 18 10.91 6.53 35.38
N MET A 19 9.92 6.68 36.28
CA MET A 19 8.51 6.44 35.96
C MET A 19 7.82 7.62 35.26
N VAL A 20 8.43 8.81 35.23
CA VAL A 20 7.85 10.03 34.64
C VAL A 20 8.22 10.16 33.15
N SER A 21 9.13 9.33 32.64
CA SER A 21 9.60 9.38 31.24
C SER A 21 8.76 8.56 30.26
N CYS A 22 7.48 8.32 30.56
CA CYS A 22 6.54 7.83 29.56
C CYS A 22 5.99 9.03 28.77
N GLU A 23 6.81 9.61 27.88
CA GLU A 23 6.30 10.56 26.90
C GLU A 23 5.21 9.84 26.10
N LYS A 24 3.96 10.31 26.24
CA LYS A 24 2.91 9.99 25.29
C LYS A 24 3.44 10.41 23.91
N TYR A 25 3.74 9.45 23.06
CA TYR A 25 3.94 9.73 21.65
C TYR A 25 2.82 10.65 21.17
N PRO A 26 3.13 11.78 20.55
CA PRO A 26 2.08 12.65 20.03
C PRO A 26 1.19 11.82 19.13
N ASP A 27 -0.10 12.02 19.27
CA ASP A 27 -1.13 11.40 18.44
C ASP A 27 -0.94 11.92 16.99
N THR A 28 0.05 11.34 16.29
CA THR A 28 0.41 11.74 14.95
C THR A 28 -0.71 11.26 14.03
N LYS A 29 -1.57 12.19 13.62
CA LYS A 29 -2.58 11.92 12.61
C LYS A 29 -1.89 11.22 11.43
N LEU A 30 -2.40 10.07 11.07
CA LEU A 30 -1.90 9.33 9.91
C LEU A 30 -2.00 10.21 8.66
N PRO A 31 -0.95 10.27 7.81
CA PRO A 31 -0.99 11.06 6.59
C PRO A 31 -2.01 10.50 5.60
N ASN A 32 -2.66 11.36 4.83
CA ASN A 32 -3.43 10.92 3.68
C ASN A 32 -2.51 10.34 2.61
N ILE A 33 -2.95 9.27 1.96
CA ILE A 33 -2.22 8.60 0.88
C ILE A 33 -3.07 8.72 -0.39
N VAL A 34 -2.51 9.34 -1.43
CA VAL A 34 -3.13 9.43 -2.76
C VAL A 34 -2.22 8.73 -3.75
N LEU A 35 -2.71 7.65 -4.37
CA LEU A 35 -2.01 6.91 -5.39
C LEU A 35 -2.66 7.20 -6.75
N ILE A 36 -1.93 7.88 -7.63
CA ILE A 36 -2.37 8.20 -9.00
C ILE A 36 -1.61 7.32 -9.96
N ILE A 37 -2.33 6.51 -10.74
CA ILE A 37 -1.75 5.56 -11.69
C ILE A 37 -2.13 5.99 -13.10
N GLY A 38 -1.13 6.20 -13.95
CA GLY A 38 -1.34 6.40 -15.37
C GLY A 38 -1.54 5.06 -16.08
N ASP A 39 -2.61 4.94 -16.88
CA ASP A 39 -2.87 3.76 -17.69
C ASP A 39 -2.19 3.93 -19.05
N ASP A 40 -1.35 2.96 -19.43
CA ASP A 40 -0.54 2.98 -20.67
C ASP A 40 0.40 4.19 -20.81
N HIS A 41 0.73 4.85 -19.73
CA HIS A 41 1.67 5.95 -19.70
C HIS A 41 3.08 5.46 -19.35
N GLY A 42 3.93 5.43 -20.36
CA GLY A 42 5.33 5.03 -20.21
C GLY A 42 6.31 6.20 -20.31
N TYR A 43 7.59 5.89 -20.25
CA TYR A 43 8.66 6.81 -20.56
C TYR A 43 8.73 6.99 -22.11
N PRO A 44 8.86 8.20 -22.66
CA PRO A 44 9.06 9.52 -22.00
C PRO A 44 7.84 10.45 -22.13
N TYR A 45 6.65 10.04 -21.79
CA TYR A 45 5.40 10.75 -22.13
C TYR A 45 5.08 12.01 -21.32
N PHE A 46 5.89 12.36 -20.31
CA PHE A 46 5.65 13.54 -19.47
C PHE A 46 6.78 14.56 -19.60
N GLY A 47 6.50 15.84 -19.35
CA GLY A 47 7.50 16.91 -19.42
C GLY A 47 8.71 16.64 -18.53
N PHE A 48 8.52 16.23 -17.28
CA PHE A 48 9.60 15.85 -16.36
C PHE A 48 10.40 14.61 -16.80
N MET A 49 9.92 13.87 -17.78
CA MET A 49 10.64 12.74 -18.42
C MET A 49 11.38 13.17 -19.70
N GLY A 50 11.21 14.43 -20.14
CA GLY A 50 11.84 14.99 -21.32
C GLY A 50 10.95 15.09 -22.55
N ALA A 51 9.62 14.86 -22.44
CA ALA A 51 8.70 15.08 -23.54
C ALA A 51 8.54 16.58 -23.80
N ASP A 52 8.80 17.03 -25.01
CA ASP A 52 8.65 18.43 -25.43
C ASP A 52 7.31 18.68 -26.16
N TYR A 53 6.69 17.62 -26.66
CA TYR A 53 5.42 17.62 -27.41
C TYR A 53 4.17 17.57 -26.51
N VAL A 54 4.33 17.26 -25.21
CA VAL A 54 3.24 17.20 -24.23
C VAL A 54 3.50 18.22 -23.11
N LYS A 55 2.48 18.98 -22.75
CA LYS A 55 2.56 19.93 -21.64
C LYS A 55 1.91 19.34 -20.39
N THR A 56 2.71 19.05 -19.37
CA THR A 56 2.27 18.45 -18.11
C THR A 56 2.67 19.30 -16.88
N PRO A 57 2.33 20.60 -16.83
CA PRO A 57 2.89 21.54 -15.86
C PRO A 57 2.63 21.14 -14.39
N ASN A 58 1.45 20.57 -14.11
CA ASN A 58 1.12 20.15 -12.73
C ASN A 58 1.91 18.91 -12.30
N MET A 59 2.14 17.96 -13.21
CA MET A 59 2.95 16.78 -12.94
C MET A 59 4.44 17.13 -12.85
N ASP A 60 4.89 18.07 -13.70
CA ASP A 60 6.26 18.58 -13.66
C ASP A 60 6.53 19.31 -12.34
N ALA A 61 5.57 20.10 -11.85
CA ALA A 61 5.66 20.76 -10.55
C ALA A 61 5.71 19.75 -9.40
N LEU A 62 4.88 18.70 -9.45
CA LEU A 62 4.89 17.63 -8.46
C LEU A 62 6.25 16.89 -8.47
N ALA A 63 6.76 16.54 -9.65
CA ALA A 63 8.04 15.87 -9.80
C ALA A 63 9.21 16.71 -9.28
N SER A 64 9.16 18.05 -9.46
CA SER A 64 10.20 18.96 -8.99
C SER A 64 10.16 19.19 -7.48
N SER A 65 9.02 19.05 -6.83
CA SER A 65 8.84 19.23 -5.38
C SER A 65 8.92 17.95 -4.56
N GLY A 66 8.91 16.80 -5.22
CA GLY A 66 8.92 15.48 -4.61
C GLY A 66 10.19 14.69 -4.89
N VAL A 67 10.10 13.38 -4.78
CA VAL A 67 11.17 12.43 -5.12
C VAL A 67 10.84 11.77 -6.46
N LEU A 68 11.66 11.96 -7.47
CA LEU A 68 11.52 11.37 -8.79
C LEU A 68 12.36 10.10 -8.92
N PHE A 69 11.72 8.96 -9.10
CA PHE A 69 12.36 7.68 -9.41
C PHE A 69 12.45 7.50 -10.94
N LYS A 70 13.63 7.77 -11.52
CA LYS A 70 13.83 7.69 -12.97
C LYS A 70 13.83 6.25 -13.52
N ASN A 71 14.15 5.27 -12.68
CA ASN A 71 14.27 3.86 -13.04
C ASN A 71 13.18 3.05 -12.32
N GLY A 72 11.92 3.32 -12.65
CA GLY A 72 10.78 2.54 -12.19
C GLY A 72 10.40 1.50 -13.25
N TYR A 73 10.13 0.27 -12.81
CA TYR A 73 9.74 -0.83 -13.70
C TYR A 73 8.45 -1.45 -13.21
N VAL A 74 7.60 -1.81 -14.14
CA VAL A 74 6.40 -2.61 -13.87
C VAL A 74 6.73 -4.10 -13.93
N PRO A 75 6.07 -4.96 -13.15
CA PRO A 75 6.36 -6.40 -13.12
C PRO A 75 5.80 -7.15 -14.34
N ASP A 76 4.91 -6.55 -15.12
CA ASP A 76 4.31 -7.10 -16.33
C ASP A 76 3.95 -5.97 -17.29
N ASN A 77 3.93 -6.25 -18.57
CA ASN A 77 3.56 -5.29 -19.62
C ASN A 77 2.03 -5.16 -19.81
N HIS A 78 1.23 -5.99 -19.13
CA HIS A 78 -0.22 -5.90 -19.11
C HIS A 78 -0.69 -5.21 -17.81
N CYS A 79 -1.75 -4.41 -17.94
CA CYS A 79 -2.28 -3.61 -16.84
C CYS A 79 -2.74 -4.48 -15.65
N ARG A 80 -3.56 -5.51 -15.89
CA ARG A 80 -4.15 -6.33 -14.81
C ARG A 80 -3.10 -7.01 -13.91
N PRO A 81 -2.13 -7.79 -14.43
CA PRO A 81 -1.13 -8.43 -13.57
C PRO A 81 -0.23 -7.41 -12.87
N SER A 82 0.11 -6.30 -13.53
CA SER A 82 0.92 -5.24 -12.94
C SER A 82 0.21 -4.58 -11.75
N LEU A 83 -1.07 -4.33 -11.88
CA LEU A 83 -1.90 -3.72 -10.84
C LEU A 83 -2.26 -4.70 -9.71
N ALA A 84 -2.44 -5.99 -10.04
CA ALA A 84 -2.54 -7.02 -9.04
C ALA A 84 -1.29 -7.03 -8.14
N THR A 85 -0.10 -6.95 -8.72
CA THR A 85 1.16 -6.81 -7.97
C THR A 85 1.18 -5.56 -7.10
N LEU A 86 0.77 -4.41 -7.65
CA LEU A 86 0.73 -3.16 -6.90
C LEU A 86 -0.16 -3.24 -5.65
N VAL A 87 -1.29 -3.91 -5.77
CA VAL A 87 -2.30 -4.01 -4.70
C VAL A 87 -1.98 -5.14 -3.71
N THR A 88 -1.45 -6.27 -4.18
CA THR A 88 -1.18 -7.45 -3.35
C THR A 88 0.27 -7.57 -2.87
N GLY A 89 1.22 -6.93 -3.56
CA GLY A 89 2.66 -7.14 -3.36
C GLY A 89 3.19 -8.45 -3.94
N MET A 90 2.36 -9.26 -4.61
CA MET A 90 2.75 -10.55 -5.19
C MET A 90 3.25 -10.37 -6.62
N LEU A 91 4.26 -11.13 -7.03
CA LEU A 91 4.62 -11.19 -8.45
C LEU A 91 3.50 -11.81 -9.28
N PRO A 92 3.35 -11.45 -10.57
CA PRO A 92 2.27 -11.96 -11.41
C PRO A 92 2.22 -13.49 -11.50
N VAL A 93 3.37 -14.14 -11.53
CA VAL A 93 3.45 -15.60 -11.58
C VAL A 93 2.93 -16.24 -10.28
N ASP A 94 3.28 -15.69 -9.13
CA ASP A 94 2.86 -16.20 -7.83
C ASP A 94 1.35 -15.99 -7.64
N TYR A 95 0.86 -14.78 -7.96
CA TYR A 95 -0.57 -14.49 -7.91
C TYR A 95 -1.39 -15.43 -8.78
N ASN A 96 -0.97 -15.65 -10.04
CA ASN A 96 -1.66 -16.56 -10.96
C ASN A 96 -1.61 -18.02 -10.50
N ASN A 97 -0.48 -18.47 -9.95
CA ASN A 97 -0.36 -19.83 -9.39
C ASN A 97 -1.33 -20.02 -8.22
N ASP A 98 -1.40 -19.07 -7.30
CA ASP A 98 -2.29 -19.16 -6.15
C ASP A 98 -3.76 -19.11 -6.57
N VAL A 99 -4.12 -18.27 -7.55
CA VAL A 99 -5.48 -18.25 -8.14
C VAL A 99 -5.82 -19.62 -8.74
N ASN A 100 -4.89 -20.23 -9.47
CA ASN A 100 -5.10 -21.56 -10.06
C ASN A 100 -5.27 -22.64 -8.97
N GLN A 101 -4.52 -22.57 -7.88
CA GLN A 101 -4.69 -23.48 -6.74
C GLN A 101 -6.07 -23.31 -6.08
N LEU A 102 -6.56 -22.09 -5.95
CA LEU A 102 -7.91 -21.83 -5.45
C LEU A 102 -8.97 -22.43 -6.38
N ILE A 103 -8.84 -22.23 -7.71
CA ILE A 103 -9.74 -22.81 -8.72
C ILE A 103 -9.80 -24.33 -8.61
N LEU A 104 -8.64 -24.99 -8.46
CA LEU A 104 -8.56 -26.43 -8.29
C LEU A 104 -9.22 -26.91 -6.99
N LYS A 105 -9.00 -26.20 -5.91
CA LYS A 105 -9.58 -26.48 -4.59
C LYS A 105 -11.11 -26.38 -4.62
N GLU A 106 -11.66 -25.39 -5.35
CA GLU A 106 -13.10 -25.21 -5.53
C GLU A 106 -13.72 -26.19 -6.55
N GLY A 107 -12.90 -27.00 -7.23
CA GLY A 107 -13.35 -27.96 -8.21
C GLY A 107 -13.95 -27.33 -9.48
N ILE A 108 -13.59 -26.10 -9.79
CA ILE A 108 -14.11 -25.38 -10.95
C ILE A 108 -13.47 -25.91 -12.23
N VAL A 109 -14.24 -26.52 -13.13
CA VAL A 109 -13.75 -27.08 -14.40
C VAL A 109 -14.18 -26.28 -15.61
N ASP A 110 -15.34 -25.63 -15.57
CA ASP A 110 -15.86 -24.81 -16.67
C ASP A 110 -14.98 -23.55 -16.91
N ALA A 111 -14.71 -23.26 -18.19
CA ALA A 111 -13.81 -22.17 -18.57
C ALA A 111 -14.35 -20.78 -18.22
N ASN A 112 -15.67 -20.58 -18.34
CA ASN A 112 -16.29 -19.28 -18.02
C ASN A 112 -16.30 -19.06 -16.50
N LEU A 113 -16.62 -20.10 -15.73
CA LEU A 113 -16.56 -20.06 -14.26
C LEU A 113 -15.13 -19.84 -13.76
N LYS A 114 -14.11 -20.45 -14.40
CA LYS A 114 -12.71 -20.17 -14.10
C LYS A 114 -12.35 -18.71 -14.31
N ARG A 115 -12.79 -18.14 -15.44
CA ARG A 115 -12.56 -16.74 -15.76
C ARG A 115 -13.23 -15.80 -14.74
N GLU A 116 -14.51 -16.07 -14.44
CA GLU A 116 -15.26 -15.31 -13.44
C GLU A 116 -14.61 -15.40 -12.06
N PHE A 117 -14.24 -16.61 -11.63
CA PHE A 117 -13.54 -16.81 -10.37
C PHE A 117 -12.21 -16.02 -10.33
N SER A 118 -11.41 -16.07 -11.41
CA SER A 118 -10.14 -15.37 -11.48
C SER A 118 -10.29 -13.85 -11.30
N HIS A 119 -11.34 -13.24 -11.85
CA HIS A 119 -11.63 -11.81 -11.67
C HIS A 119 -12.12 -11.46 -10.26
N ASN A 120 -12.63 -12.44 -9.53
CA ASN A 120 -13.06 -12.29 -8.14
C ASN A 120 -12.00 -12.76 -7.13
N ALA A 121 -10.91 -13.36 -7.58
CA ALA A 121 -9.95 -14.05 -6.72
C ALA A 121 -9.21 -13.11 -5.77
N MET A 122 -9.07 -11.82 -6.10
CA MET A 122 -8.36 -10.84 -5.27
C MET A 122 -8.94 -10.74 -3.86
N ARG A 123 -10.22 -11.06 -3.67
CA ARG A 123 -10.85 -11.10 -2.33
C ARG A 123 -10.18 -12.05 -1.35
N HIS A 124 -9.54 -13.11 -1.85
CA HIS A 124 -8.86 -14.13 -1.05
C HIS A 124 -7.44 -13.73 -0.61
N PHE A 125 -6.90 -12.65 -1.16
CA PHE A 125 -5.54 -12.20 -0.89
C PHE A 125 -5.49 -11.03 0.10
N SER A 126 -4.34 -10.90 0.75
CA SER A 126 -4.00 -9.68 1.47
C SER A 126 -3.72 -8.57 0.47
N THR A 127 -4.31 -7.39 0.67
CA THR A 127 -4.16 -6.26 -0.24
C THR A 127 -3.78 -5.00 0.53
N LEU A 128 -3.19 -4.04 -0.15
CA LEU A 128 -2.80 -2.76 0.46
C LEU A 128 -3.98 -2.08 1.19
N PRO A 129 -5.20 -1.95 0.61
CA PRO A 129 -6.35 -1.40 1.32
C PRO A 129 -6.70 -2.18 2.60
N LYS A 130 -6.70 -3.53 2.54
CA LYS A 130 -6.97 -4.36 3.73
C LYS A 130 -5.92 -4.18 4.84
N ILE A 131 -4.64 -4.00 4.46
CA ILE A 131 -3.55 -3.76 5.41
C ILE A 131 -3.71 -2.38 6.04
N LEU A 132 -3.96 -1.34 5.24
CA LEU A 132 -4.15 0.03 5.70
C LEU A 132 -5.40 0.19 6.58
N LYS A 133 -6.47 -0.53 6.26
CA LYS A 133 -7.69 -0.57 7.09
C LYS A 133 -7.40 -1.00 8.52
N LYS A 134 -6.51 -1.99 8.73
CA LYS A 134 -6.07 -2.41 10.07
C LYS A 134 -5.31 -1.31 10.83
N LYS A 135 -4.84 -0.29 10.12
CA LYS A 135 -4.20 0.92 10.68
C LYS A 135 -5.13 2.11 10.82
N GLY A 136 -6.43 1.93 10.57
CA GLY A 136 -7.44 2.98 10.71
C GLY A 136 -7.68 3.83 9.47
N TYR A 137 -7.09 3.50 8.33
CA TYR A 137 -7.39 4.17 7.06
C TYR A 137 -8.75 3.74 6.53
N LYS A 138 -9.45 4.71 5.92
CA LYS A 138 -10.53 4.45 4.97
C LYS A 138 -9.97 4.60 3.56
N SER A 139 -10.41 3.75 2.64
CA SER A 139 -9.89 3.70 1.30
C SER A 139 -10.99 3.85 0.24
N TYR A 140 -10.68 4.57 -0.81
CA TYR A 140 -11.55 4.80 -1.96
C TYR A 140 -10.82 4.40 -3.24
N GLN A 141 -11.49 3.68 -4.14
CA GLN A 141 -11.02 3.36 -5.49
C GLN A 141 -11.81 4.18 -6.50
N GLY A 142 -11.12 4.90 -7.36
CA GLY A 142 -11.72 5.64 -8.46
C GLY A 142 -11.08 5.33 -9.80
N GLY A 143 -11.85 5.32 -10.87
CA GLY A 143 -11.39 5.03 -12.22
C GLY A 143 -11.37 3.54 -12.54
N LYS A 144 -10.47 3.14 -13.45
CA LYS A 144 -10.40 1.77 -13.97
C LYS A 144 -10.09 0.73 -12.88
N TRP A 145 -10.94 -0.26 -12.75
CA TRP A 145 -10.78 -1.40 -11.87
C TRP A 145 -11.05 -2.72 -12.63
N TRP A 146 -10.24 -3.75 -12.41
CA TRP A 146 -10.26 -4.99 -13.22
C TRP A 146 -10.85 -6.19 -12.52
N GLU A 147 -11.07 -6.08 -11.22
CA GLU A 147 -11.49 -7.19 -10.38
C GLU A 147 -12.99 -7.06 -10.03
N PHE A 148 -13.82 -6.76 -11.04
CA PHE A 148 -15.26 -6.54 -11.01
C PHE A 148 -15.73 -5.44 -10.04
N HIS A 149 -15.54 -5.65 -8.75
CA HIS A 149 -15.98 -4.72 -7.71
C HIS A 149 -14.81 -4.28 -6.83
N TYR A 150 -14.79 -3.03 -6.44
CA TYR A 150 -13.72 -2.44 -5.62
C TYR A 150 -13.53 -3.18 -4.28
N GLU A 151 -14.60 -3.76 -3.72
CA GLU A 151 -14.56 -4.56 -2.49
C GLU A 151 -13.67 -5.80 -2.62
N ASN A 152 -13.51 -6.35 -3.84
CA ASN A 152 -12.58 -7.46 -4.06
C ASN A 152 -11.14 -7.09 -3.71
N GLY A 153 -10.76 -5.82 -3.94
CA GLY A 153 -9.49 -5.25 -3.51
C GLY A 153 -9.44 -4.86 -2.03
N GLY A 154 -10.59 -4.88 -1.35
CA GLY A 154 -10.71 -4.49 0.05
C GLY A 154 -10.85 -3.00 0.28
N PHE A 155 -11.20 -2.24 -0.74
CA PHE A 155 -11.54 -0.83 -0.60
C PHE A 155 -12.88 -0.67 0.13
N ASP A 156 -13.01 0.41 0.89
CA ASP A 156 -14.23 0.71 1.65
C ASP A 156 -15.30 1.34 0.77
N GLU A 157 -14.87 2.11 -0.22
CA GLU A 157 -15.73 2.81 -1.18
C GLU A 157 -15.09 2.78 -2.56
N GLY A 158 -15.90 2.95 -3.61
CA GLY A 158 -15.39 2.99 -4.99
C GLY A 158 -16.49 3.18 -6.02
N MET A 159 -16.06 3.31 -7.30
CA MET A 159 -16.94 3.41 -8.47
C MET A 159 -16.48 2.46 -9.59
#